data_dc32b7fa3793f8de93be633fceb1761e
#
_entry.id   dc32b7fa3793f8de93be633fceb1761e
#
_cell.length_a   1.000
_cell.length_b   1.000
_cell.length_c   1.000
_cell.angle_alpha   90.00
_cell.angle_beta   90.00
_cell.angle_gamma   90.00
#
_symmetry.space_group_name_H-M   'P 1'
#
loop_
_entity.id
_entity.type
_entity.pdbx_description
1 polymer ?
#
loop_
_entity_poly.entity_id
_entity_poly.type
_entity_poly.pdbx_seq_one_letter_code
_entity_poly.pdbx_strand_id
1 'polypeptide(L)'
;PPAVLLSSLASGATVPGTAYTYQDFVPNNTEQITVSDVNRFVIAMGANNYDPTNPTTDFDPLLVRWSDQENPFDWVPTATNQAGEQRLTNGSYIMSSKKTRQEILIWTDAAIYSMQYLGPPYTWGFQLLMDNISVMSPNATVVINNVAYWMGTDKFYSYSGRVETLPCSIRQYIFNDISFDQRFQTVCGSNEGYNEVWWYYVSNTEVALAAQENRDPTIDRYVIYNHLERLWYYGNMRRTFWLDSPLQSYPLAAYGNDVDATNTLLFHENGTDDAATASPQPFDAYIQSSDFD
;
A
#
# COMPACT_ATOMS: atom_id res chain seq x y z
N PRO A 1 -14.47 -17.13 -14.60
CA PRO A 1 -15.77 -16.77 -15.11
C PRO A 1 -16.76 -16.17 -14.09
N PRO A 2 -16.36 -15.38 -13.09
CA PRO A 2 -17.35 -14.61 -12.34
C PRO A 2 -17.77 -13.29 -13.02
N ALA A 3 -16.98 -12.77 -13.93
CA ALA A 3 -17.28 -11.51 -14.61
C ALA A 3 -18.55 -11.51 -15.49
N VAL A 4 -18.96 -12.66 -15.97
CA VAL A 4 -20.16 -12.79 -16.84
C VAL A 4 -21.46 -12.82 -16.02
N LEU A 5 -21.42 -13.29 -14.78
CA LEU A 5 -22.57 -13.27 -13.87
C LEU A 5 -22.84 -11.86 -13.31
N LEU A 6 -21.81 -11.03 -13.23
CA LEU A 6 -21.89 -9.69 -12.68
C LEU A 6 -22.58 -8.69 -13.63
N SER A 7 -22.43 -8.88 -14.93
CA SER A 7 -23.10 -8.00 -15.93
C SER A 7 -24.58 -8.29 -16.12
N SER A 8 -25.09 -9.44 -15.67
CA SER A 8 -26.49 -9.83 -15.88
C SER A 8 -27.45 -9.42 -14.74
N LEU A 9 -26.92 -9.06 -13.56
CA LEU A 9 -27.73 -8.75 -12.39
C LEU A 9 -28.08 -7.26 -12.24
N ALA A 10 -27.40 -6.38 -12.93
CA ALA A 10 -27.60 -4.92 -12.81
C ALA A 10 -27.96 -4.20 -14.12
N SER A 11 -28.02 -4.92 -15.25
CA SER A 11 -28.26 -4.24 -16.52
C SER A 11 -29.74 -3.87 -16.68
N GLY A 12 -30.03 -2.60 -16.44
CA GLY A 12 -31.27 -1.96 -16.83
C GLY A 12 -32.21 -1.47 -15.72
N ALA A 13 -31.93 -1.75 -14.45
CA ALA A 13 -32.72 -1.15 -13.36
C ALA A 13 -32.36 0.34 -13.22
N THR A 14 -33.36 1.23 -13.37
CA THR A 14 -33.16 2.66 -13.18
C THR A 14 -33.28 3.06 -11.73
N VAL A 15 -32.47 4.04 -11.33
CA VAL A 15 -32.56 4.65 -10.00
C VAL A 15 -33.83 5.48 -9.91
N PRO A 16 -34.68 5.27 -8.90
CA PRO A 16 -35.95 6.01 -8.78
C PRO A 16 -35.76 7.52 -8.84
N GLY A 17 -36.51 8.20 -9.71
CA GLY A 17 -36.43 9.64 -9.86
C GLY A 17 -35.31 10.16 -10.76
N THR A 18 -34.57 9.27 -11.41
CA THR A 18 -33.48 9.63 -12.35
C THR A 18 -33.70 8.98 -13.72
N ALA A 19 -32.92 9.44 -14.71
CA ALA A 19 -32.85 8.79 -16.02
C ALA A 19 -31.73 7.73 -16.10
N TYR A 20 -31.00 7.50 -15.01
CA TYR A 20 -29.79 6.69 -14.93
C TYR A 20 -30.05 5.32 -14.29
N THR A 21 -29.22 4.36 -14.63
CA THR A 21 -29.21 3.02 -14.01
C THR A 21 -28.31 3.01 -12.78
N TYR A 22 -28.45 2.02 -11.90
CA TYR A 22 -27.55 1.84 -10.76
C TYR A 22 -26.08 1.72 -11.19
N GLN A 23 -25.83 1.13 -12.35
CA GLN A 23 -24.51 0.92 -12.90
C GLN A 23 -23.82 2.25 -13.29
N ASP A 24 -24.58 3.27 -13.67
CA ASP A 24 -24.04 4.58 -14.04
C ASP A 24 -23.43 5.31 -12.83
N PHE A 25 -23.83 4.96 -11.61
CA PHE A 25 -23.33 5.56 -10.37
C PHE A 25 -22.18 4.79 -9.70
N VAL A 26 -21.73 3.70 -10.27
CA VAL A 26 -20.49 3.05 -9.83
C VAL A 26 -19.32 4.03 -10.05
N PRO A 27 -18.42 4.22 -9.08
CA PRO A 27 -17.25 5.09 -9.26
C PRO A 27 -16.49 4.75 -10.53
N ASN A 28 -16.39 5.70 -11.44
CA ASN A 28 -15.72 5.54 -12.73
C ASN A 28 -14.26 6.01 -12.70
N ASN A 29 -13.85 6.71 -11.65
CA ASN A 29 -12.50 7.14 -11.38
C ASN A 29 -12.20 6.94 -9.89
N THR A 30 -11.12 6.22 -9.57
CA THR A 30 -10.70 5.94 -8.19
C THR A 30 -9.20 5.66 -8.13
N GLU A 31 -8.53 6.14 -7.09
CA GLU A 31 -7.11 5.87 -6.84
C GLU A 31 -6.90 4.45 -6.32
N GLN A 32 -7.75 3.99 -5.41
CA GLN A 32 -7.62 2.69 -4.79
C GLN A 32 -8.98 2.05 -4.50
N ILE A 33 -9.04 0.72 -4.67
CA ILE A 33 -10.20 -0.09 -4.30
C ILE A 33 -9.78 -1.10 -3.25
N THR A 34 -10.60 -1.24 -2.20
CA THR A 34 -10.45 -2.29 -1.21
C THR A 34 -11.80 -2.96 -0.92
N VAL A 35 -11.77 -4.15 -0.36
CA VAL A 35 -12.98 -4.89 0.01
C VAL A 35 -12.94 -5.15 1.51
N SER A 36 -14.05 -4.85 2.19
CA SER A 36 -14.25 -5.25 3.58
C SER A 36 -14.70 -6.72 3.60
N ASP A 37 -13.78 -7.63 3.91
CA ASP A 37 -14.04 -9.08 3.85
C ASP A 37 -15.11 -9.53 4.85
N VAL A 38 -15.11 -8.92 6.05
CA VAL A 38 -16.05 -9.26 7.13
C VAL A 38 -17.44 -8.70 6.84
N ASN A 39 -17.51 -7.45 6.39
CA ASN A 39 -18.78 -6.73 6.22
C ASN A 39 -19.24 -6.71 4.75
N ARG A 40 -18.43 -7.20 3.82
CA ARG A 40 -18.73 -7.39 2.39
C ARG A 40 -19.15 -6.12 1.67
N PHE A 41 -18.38 -5.05 1.84
CA PHE A 41 -18.48 -3.81 1.08
C PHE A 41 -17.32 -3.70 0.10
N VAL A 42 -17.59 -3.12 -1.07
CA VAL A 42 -16.54 -2.59 -1.93
C VAL A 42 -16.36 -1.11 -1.59
N ILE A 43 -15.13 -0.70 -1.39
CA ILE A 43 -14.78 0.66 -0.96
C ILE A 43 -13.83 1.26 -1.97
N ALA A 44 -14.21 2.40 -2.54
CA ALA A 44 -13.41 3.22 -3.44
C ALA A 44 -12.83 4.41 -2.68
N MET A 45 -11.54 4.62 -2.81
CA MET A 45 -10.78 5.66 -2.12
C MET A 45 -10.16 6.61 -3.13
N GLY A 46 -10.39 7.91 -2.97
CA GLY A 46 -10.22 8.92 -3.99
C GLY A 46 -11.17 8.60 -5.14
N ALA A 47 -12.35 9.18 -5.15
CA ALA A 47 -13.38 8.81 -6.11
C ALA A 47 -14.20 10.04 -6.56
N ASN A 48 -14.97 9.89 -7.63
CA ASN A 48 -15.99 10.86 -7.97
C ASN A 48 -17.18 10.74 -7.01
N ASN A 49 -17.79 11.88 -6.61
CA ASN A 49 -18.90 11.91 -5.68
C ASN A 49 -20.21 11.43 -6.32
N TYR A 50 -21.19 11.07 -5.49
CA TYR A 50 -22.55 10.78 -5.95
C TYR A 50 -23.33 12.07 -6.23
N ASP A 51 -23.90 12.18 -7.43
CA ASP A 51 -24.89 13.21 -7.79
C ASP A 51 -26.02 12.54 -8.57
N PRO A 52 -27.26 12.56 -8.07
CA PRO A 52 -28.41 11.91 -8.74
C PRO A 52 -28.74 12.48 -10.12
N THR A 53 -28.21 13.66 -10.44
CA THR A 53 -28.45 14.34 -11.73
C THR A 53 -27.30 14.17 -12.71
N ASN A 54 -26.12 13.75 -12.23
CA ASN A 54 -24.92 13.60 -13.04
C ASN A 54 -24.04 12.43 -12.54
N PRO A 55 -24.03 11.28 -13.20
CA PRO A 55 -23.19 10.14 -12.79
C PRO A 55 -21.69 10.36 -13.07
N THR A 56 -21.32 11.37 -13.86
CA THR A 56 -19.93 11.68 -14.24
C THR A 56 -19.45 12.95 -13.54
N THR A 57 -19.47 12.92 -12.20
CA THR A 57 -18.96 14.03 -11.37
C THR A 57 -17.43 14.09 -11.39
N ASP A 58 -16.88 15.23 -10.98
CA ASP A 58 -15.44 15.42 -10.87
C ASP A 58 -14.83 14.50 -9.80
N PHE A 59 -13.58 14.13 -10.03
CA PHE A 59 -12.79 13.33 -9.11
C PHE A 59 -12.41 14.14 -7.87
N ASP A 60 -12.70 13.60 -6.67
CA ASP A 60 -12.22 14.14 -5.39
C ASP A 60 -11.21 13.17 -4.75
N PRO A 61 -9.92 13.55 -4.65
CA PRO A 61 -8.86 12.69 -4.15
C PRO A 61 -8.98 12.35 -2.65
N LEU A 62 -9.86 13.00 -1.90
CA LEU A 62 -10.11 12.73 -0.48
C LEU A 62 -11.44 12.04 -0.20
N LEU A 63 -12.21 11.76 -1.23
CA LEU A 63 -13.52 11.11 -1.06
C LEU A 63 -13.38 9.60 -0.94
N VAL A 64 -14.04 9.03 0.06
CA VAL A 64 -14.23 7.59 0.23
C VAL A 64 -15.68 7.27 -0.06
N ARG A 65 -15.92 6.35 -1.00
CA ARG A 65 -17.27 5.83 -1.30
C ARG A 65 -17.32 4.33 -1.04
N TRP A 66 -18.48 3.84 -0.69
CA TRP A 66 -18.69 2.40 -0.50
C TRP A 66 -20.03 1.94 -1.10
N SER A 67 -20.01 0.71 -1.60
CA SER A 67 -21.21 0.06 -2.13
C SER A 67 -22.21 -0.28 -1.03
N ASP A 68 -23.39 -0.73 -1.40
CA ASP A 68 -24.25 -1.43 -0.46
C ASP A 68 -23.64 -2.77 0.01
N GLN A 69 -24.08 -3.23 1.17
CA GLN A 69 -23.60 -4.48 1.74
C GLN A 69 -23.95 -5.67 0.84
N GLU A 70 -22.97 -6.53 0.55
CA GLU A 70 -23.12 -7.71 -0.34
C GLU A 70 -23.54 -7.38 -1.78
N ASN A 71 -23.65 -6.10 -2.15
CA ASN A 71 -24.03 -5.67 -3.50
C ASN A 71 -22.99 -4.69 -4.09
N PRO A 72 -22.01 -5.15 -4.86
CA PRO A 72 -20.95 -4.31 -5.41
C PRO A 72 -21.41 -3.38 -6.55
N PHE A 73 -22.66 -3.45 -6.95
CA PHE A 73 -23.24 -2.63 -8.04
C PHE A 73 -24.07 -1.46 -7.55
N ASP A 74 -24.55 -1.50 -6.29
CA ASP A 74 -25.34 -0.44 -5.72
C ASP A 74 -24.47 0.54 -4.94
N TRP A 75 -24.26 1.71 -5.52
CA TRP A 75 -23.48 2.82 -4.96
C TRP A 75 -24.35 4.07 -4.76
N VAL A 76 -25.67 3.90 -4.84
CA VAL A 76 -26.64 4.96 -4.67
C VAL A 76 -27.08 5.04 -3.22
N PRO A 77 -26.74 6.09 -2.46
CA PRO A 77 -27.19 6.23 -1.08
C PRO A 77 -28.71 6.36 -1.00
N THR A 78 -29.35 5.47 -0.26
CA THR A 78 -30.80 5.50 -0.02
C THR A 78 -31.12 5.27 1.46
N ALA A 79 -32.36 5.52 1.87
CA ALA A 79 -32.78 5.26 3.24
C ALA A 79 -32.85 3.77 3.60
N THR A 80 -32.79 2.88 2.62
CA THR A 80 -33.00 1.43 2.79
C THR A 80 -31.76 0.58 2.55
N ASN A 81 -30.69 1.15 1.99
CA ASN A 81 -29.40 0.49 1.79
C ASN A 81 -28.29 1.11 2.67
N GLN A 82 -27.10 0.57 2.58
CA GLN A 82 -25.94 1.03 3.33
C GLN A 82 -24.86 1.70 2.46
N ALA A 83 -25.14 1.91 1.18
CA ALA A 83 -24.24 2.66 0.31
C ALA A 83 -24.06 4.10 0.80
N GLY A 84 -22.88 4.67 0.61
CA GLY A 84 -22.62 6.03 1.05
C GLY A 84 -21.25 6.55 0.67
N GLU A 85 -20.98 7.75 1.13
CA GLU A 85 -19.70 8.42 0.92
C GLU A 85 -19.33 9.32 2.09
N GLN A 86 -18.04 9.53 2.27
CA GLN A 86 -17.48 10.45 3.27
C GLN A 86 -16.19 11.05 2.74
N ARG A 87 -16.12 12.37 2.74
CA ARG A 87 -14.90 13.10 2.43
C ARG A 87 -14.02 13.23 3.65
N LEU A 88 -12.72 12.90 3.52
CA LEU A 88 -11.71 13.16 4.55
C LEU A 88 -11.35 14.65 4.57
N THR A 89 -10.94 15.16 5.74
CA THR A 89 -10.73 16.59 5.96
C THR A 89 -9.27 17.02 5.96
N ASN A 90 -8.35 16.11 6.31
CA ASN A 90 -6.92 16.42 6.44
C ASN A 90 -6.13 15.74 5.33
N GLY A 91 -5.41 16.51 4.56
CA GLY A 91 -4.60 16.09 3.42
C GLY A 91 -5.10 16.66 2.10
N SER A 92 -4.41 16.30 1.03
CA SER A 92 -4.73 16.70 -0.34
C SER A 92 -5.23 15.52 -1.17
N TYR A 93 -4.78 14.31 -0.85
CA TYR A 93 -5.19 13.07 -1.53
C TYR A 93 -4.93 11.85 -0.65
N ILE A 94 -5.64 10.76 -0.95
CA ILE A 94 -5.43 9.46 -0.28
C ILE A 94 -4.24 8.78 -0.93
N MET A 95 -3.27 8.37 -0.11
CA MET A 95 -2.04 7.72 -0.55
C MET A 95 -2.14 6.19 -0.50
N SER A 96 -2.67 5.65 0.59
CA SER A 96 -2.68 4.21 0.84
C SER A 96 -3.80 3.80 1.76
N SER A 97 -4.20 2.55 1.67
CA SER A 97 -5.05 1.92 2.67
C SER A 97 -4.61 0.50 2.97
N LYS A 98 -4.77 0.09 4.22
CA LYS A 98 -4.51 -1.29 4.66
C LYS A 98 -5.58 -1.75 5.64
N LYS A 99 -5.98 -3.00 5.49
CA LYS A 99 -6.93 -3.63 6.42
C LYS A 99 -6.19 -4.18 7.64
N THR A 100 -6.77 -3.93 8.80
CA THR A 100 -6.46 -4.64 10.03
C THR A 100 -7.66 -5.53 10.40
N ARG A 101 -7.64 -6.17 11.56
CA ARG A 101 -8.75 -7.04 11.98
C ARG A 101 -10.05 -6.29 12.27
N GLN A 102 -9.96 -5.05 12.72
CA GLN A 102 -11.12 -4.28 13.23
C GLN A 102 -11.42 -3.03 12.43
N GLU A 103 -10.47 -2.56 11.63
CA GLU A 103 -10.55 -1.27 10.96
C GLU A 103 -9.77 -1.29 9.64
N ILE A 104 -10.06 -0.32 8.80
CA ILE A 104 -9.28 0.00 7.61
C ILE A 104 -8.53 1.28 7.91
N LEU A 105 -7.21 1.22 7.88
CA LEU A 105 -6.35 2.38 8.00
C LEU A 105 -6.24 3.06 6.65
N ILE A 106 -6.40 4.37 6.63
CA ILE A 106 -6.32 5.19 5.42
C ILE A 106 -5.27 6.27 5.65
N TRP A 107 -4.24 6.30 4.83
CA TRP A 107 -3.22 7.34 4.81
C TRP A 107 -3.54 8.36 3.74
N THR A 108 -3.55 9.62 4.13
CA THR A 108 -3.42 10.73 3.20
C THR A 108 -1.96 11.17 3.11
N ASP A 109 -1.66 12.17 2.32
CA ASP A 109 -0.34 12.80 2.26
C ASP A 109 0.06 13.52 3.57
N ALA A 110 -0.89 13.79 4.47
CA ALA A 110 -0.67 14.55 5.70
C ALA A 110 -1.24 13.94 6.99
N ALA A 111 -2.02 12.86 6.91
CA ALA A 111 -2.73 12.31 8.06
C ALA A 111 -2.99 10.81 7.92
N ILE A 112 -3.33 10.17 9.04
CA ILE A 112 -3.84 8.79 9.08
C ILE A 112 -5.22 8.76 9.73
N TYR A 113 -6.13 7.99 9.12
CA TYR A 113 -7.48 7.77 9.60
C TYR A 113 -7.73 6.29 9.87
N SER A 114 -8.64 6.04 10.83
CA SER A 114 -9.29 4.76 11.03
C SER A 114 -10.70 4.81 10.47
N MET A 115 -11.05 3.84 9.63
CA MET A 115 -12.39 3.61 9.12
C MET A 115 -12.92 2.33 9.74
N GLN A 116 -13.98 2.43 10.56
CA GLN A 116 -14.55 1.31 11.31
C GLN A 116 -16.01 1.11 10.95
N TYR A 117 -16.43 -0.15 10.88
CA TYR A 117 -17.83 -0.48 10.66
C TYR A 117 -18.64 -0.29 11.95
N LEU A 118 -19.64 0.58 11.90
CA LEU A 118 -20.54 0.91 13.01
C LEU A 118 -21.89 0.21 12.91
N GLY A 119 -22.23 -0.31 11.74
CA GLY A 119 -23.57 -0.84 11.45
C GLY A 119 -24.60 0.26 11.16
N PRO A 120 -25.80 -0.14 10.70
CA PRO A 120 -26.86 0.81 10.42
C PRO A 120 -27.26 1.63 11.66
N PRO A 121 -27.61 2.91 11.51
CA PRO A 121 -27.76 3.66 10.24
C PRO A 121 -26.48 4.33 9.75
N TYR A 122 -25.38 4.27 10.49
CA TYR A 122 -24.16 5.04 10.18
C TYR A 122 -23.22 4.35 9.22
N THR A 123 -23.32 3.03 9.04
CA THR A 123 -22.49 2.15 8.23
C THR A 123 -21.00 2.22 8.60
N TRP A 124 -20.32 3.31 8.29
CA TRP A 124 -18.90 3.51 8.55
C TRP A 124 -18.64 4.77 9.37
N GLY A 125 -17.76 4.66 10.35
CA GLY A 125 -17.22 5.79 11.11
C GLY A 125 -15.77 6.05 10.74
N PHE A 126 -15.42 7.34 10.65
CA PHE A 126 -14.06 7.79 10.33
C PHE A 126 -13.50 8.56 11.51
N GLN A 127 -12.32 8.18 11.96
CA GLN A 127 -11.62 8.83 13.05
C GLN A 127 -10.23 9.26 12.58
N LEU A 128 -9.89 10.52 12.76
CA LEU A 128 -8.52 11.00 12.60
C LEU A 128 -7.67 10.43 13.75
N LEU A 129 -6.65 9.65 13.43
CA LEU A 129 -5.74 9.05 14.41
C LEU A 129 -4.56 9.98 14.70
N MET A 130 -4.00 10.58 13.65
CA MET A 130 -2.90 11.54 13.77
C MET A 130 -2.83 12.41 12.51
N ASP A 131 -2.50 13.67 12.70
CA ASP A 131 -2.14 14.64 11.66
C ASP A 131 -0.63 14.86 11.61
N ASN A 132 -0.16 15.65 10.65
CA ASN A 132 1.26 15.91 10.40
C ASN A 132 2.11 14.63 10.30
N ILE A 133 1.55 13.62 9.66
CA ILE A 133 2.20 12.34 9.41
C ILE A 133 2.15 12.05 7.91
N SER A 134 3.23 11.53 7.40
CA SER A 134 3.35 11.22 5.98
C SER A 134 3.55 9.72 5.75
N VAL A 135 3.32 9.29 4.53
CA VAL A 135 3.72 7.99 4.01
C VAL A 135 4.56 8.22 2.75
N MET A 136 5.63 7.47 2.58
CA MET A 136 6.59 7.67 1.48
C MET A 136 5.96 7.39 0.13
N SER A 137 5.21 6.29 0.02
CA SER A 137 4.52 5.84 -1.19
C SER A 137 3.26 5.05 -0.84
N PRO A 138 2.36 4.81 -1.80
CA PRO A 138 1.21 3.92 -1.62
C PRO A 138 1.57 2.51 -1.15
N ASN A 139 2.76 2.03 -1.53
CA ASN A 139 3.23 0.68 -1.22
C ASN A 139 4.25 0.63 -0.06
N ALA A 140 4.50 1.75 0.63
CA ALA A 140 5.44 1.81 1.75
C ALA A 140 4.83 1.37 3.10
N THR A 141 3.68 0.70 3.07
CA THR A 141 2.93 0.28 4.25
C THR A 141 2.68 -1.23 4.25
N VAL A 142 2.80 -1.88 5.41
CA VAL A 142 2.48 -3.30 5.62
C VAL A 142 1.78 -3.49 6.97
N VAL A 143 0.95 -4.53 7.07
CA VAL A 143 0.31 -4.94 8.33
C VAL A 143 0.77 -6.34 8.68
N ILE A 144 1.38 -6.50 9.85
CA ILE A 144 1.87 -7.77 10.38
C ILE A 144 1.27 -7.95 11.77
N ASN A 145 0.63 -9.07 12.03
CA ASN A 145 0.02 -9.38 13.33
C ASN A 145 -0.88 -8.25 13.89
N ASN A 146 -1.64 -7.62 13.01
CA ASN A 146 -2.51 -6.48 13.33
C ASN A 146 -1.80 -5.18 13.73
N VAL A 147 -0.51 -5.08 13.51
CA VAL A 147 0.28 -3.85 13.64
C VAL A 147 0.62 -3.34 12.25
N ALA A 148 0.29 -2.09 11.98
CA ALA A 148 0.71 -1.45 10.74
C ALA A 148 2.08 -0.82 10.92
N TYR A 149 2.96 -1.01 9.93
CA TYR A 149 4.27 -0.39 9.85
C TYR A 149 4.38 0.39 8.53
N TRP A 150 4.98 1.58 8.56
CA TRP A 150 5.21 2.35 7.33
C TRP A 150 6.42 3.26 7.41
N MET A 151 6.94 3.56 6.24
CA MET A 151 7.98 4.56 6.03
C MET A 151 7.32 5.89 5.70
N GLY A 152 7.56 6.90 6.52
CA GLY A 152 7.22 8.28 6.22
C GLY A 152 8.32 8.97 5.40
N THR A 153 8.21 10.27 5.23
CA THR A 153 9.20 11.07 4.47
C THR A 153 10.48 11.36 5.25
N ASP A 154 10.46 11.18 6.57
CA ASP A 154 11.62 11.47 7.46
C ASP A 154 11.78 10.49 8.61
N LYS A 155 10.82 9.62 8.84
CA LYS A 155 10.76 8.68 9.97
C LYS A 155 10.01 7.41 9.60
N PHE A 156 10.16 6.41 10.45
CA PHE A 156 9.37 5.19 10.44
C PHE A 156 8.33 5.22 11.54
N TYR A 157 7.21 4.59 11.30
CA TYR A 157 6.08 4.60 12.21
C TYR A 157 5.47 3.22 12.36
N SER A 158 4.74 3.04 13.47
CA SER A 158 3.88 1.89 13.70
C SER A 158 2.54 2.31 14.29
N TYR A 159 1.54 1.46 14.08
CA TYR A 159 0.22 1.61 14.68
C TYR A 159 -0.29 0.27 15.21
N SER A 160 -0.59 0.25 16.51
CA SER A 160 -1.19 -0.88 17.23
C SER A 160 -2.31 -0.42 18.16
N GLY A 161 -3.23 0.43 17.63
CA GLY A 161 -4.23 1.17 18.42
C GLY A 161 -3.78 2.60 18.73
N ARG A 162 -2.50 2.91 18.62
CA ARG A 162 -1.91 4.25 18.71
C ARG A 162 -0.77 4.36 17.71
N VAL A 163 -0.62 5.55 17.12
CA VAL A 163 0.51 5.86 16.23
C VAL A 163 1.75 6.14 17.06
N GLU A 164 2.85 5.49 16.75
CA GLU A 164 4.14 5.65 17.39
C GLU A 164 5.24 5.84 16.36
N THR A 165 6.23 6.69 16.66
CA THR A 165 7.45 6.78 15.87
C THR A 165 8.39 5.65 16.27
N LEU A 166 8.90 4.90 15.30
CA LEU A 166 9.90 3.87 15.52
C LEU A 166 11.28 4.52 15.67
N PRO A 167 11.96 4.34 16.82
CA PRO A 167 13.35 4.77 16.96
C PRO A 167 14.23 4.05 15.95
N CYS A 168 14.97 4.78 15.14
CA CYS A 168 15.84 4.22 14.12
C CYS A 168 17.24 4.82 14.25
N SER A 169 18.22 4.00 14.61
CA SER A 169 19.61 4.41 14.79
C SER A 169 20.29 4.85 13.49
N ILE A 170 19.84 4.28 12.36
CA ILE A 170 20.35 4.57 11.02
C ILE A 170 19.47 5.55 10.24
N ARG A 171 18.50 6.22 10.89
CA ARG A 171 17.53 7.10 10.24
C ARG A 171 18.18 8.14 9.35
N GLN A 172 19.19 8.85 9.87
CA GLN A 172 19.85 9.92 9.14
C GLN A 172 20.56 9.39 7.87
N TYR A 173 21.17 8.23 7.95
CA TYR A 173 21.80 7.59 6.81
C TYR A 173 20.76 7.27 5.73
N ILE A 174 19.66 6.60 6.09
CA ILE A 174 18.63 6.18 5.13
C ILE A 174 17.97 7.39 4.45
N PHE A 175 17.50 8.37 5.21
CA PHE A 175 16.77 9.52 4.65
C PHE A 175 17.67 10.54 3.94
N ASN A 176 19.01 10.47 4.11
CA ASN A 176 19.95 11.21 3.28
C ASN A 176 20.30 10.47 1.99
N ASP A 177 20.20 9.14 1.98
CA ASP A 177 20.51 8.29 0.83
C ASP A 177 19.34 8.15 -0.15
N ILE A 178 18.10 8.16 0.36
CA ILE A 178 16.89 7.97 -0.45
C ILE A 178 16.66 9.12 -1.44
N SER A 179 16.34 8.77 -2.69
CA SER A 179 15.93 9.73 -3.70
C SER A 179 14.45 10.09 -3.51
N PHE A 180 14.19 11.33 -3.08
CA PHE A 180 12.83 11.80 -2.87
C PHE A 180 12.02 11.94 -4.16
N ASP A 181 12.67 12.19 -5.29
CA ASP A 181 12.02 12.25 -6.59
C ASP A 181 11.51 10.89 -7.05
N GLN A 182 12.18 9.80 -6.58
CA GLN A 182 11.81 8.42 -6.86
C GLN A 182 10.99 7.76 -5.74
N ARG A 183 10.48 8.53 -4.78
CA ARG A 183 9.84 8.02 -3.58
C ARG A 183 8.66 7.08 -3.84
N PHE A 184 7.94 7.27 -4.95
CA PHE A 184 6.79 6.44 -5.31
C PHE A 184 7.16 5.01 -5.72
N GLN A 185 8.42 4.75 -6.00
CA GLN A 185 8.93 3.39 -6.21
C GLN A 185 9.14 2.62 -4.90
N THR A 186 9.13 3.29 -3.73
CA THR A 186 9.33 2.63 -2.44
C THR A 186 8.26 1.58 -2.20
N VAL A 187 8.68 0.34 -1.94
CA VAL A 187 7.79 -0.78 -1.62
C VAL A 187 8.14 -1.38 -0.26
N CYS A 188 7.13 -1.90 0.40
CA CYS A 188 7.25 -2.54 1.71
C CYS A 188 6.78 -3.99 1.64
N GLY A 189 7.43 -4.86 2.40
CA GLY A 189 7.03 -6.25 2.56
C GLY A 189 7.33 -6.76 3.96
N SER A 190 6.77 -7.92 4.29
CA SER A 190 7.06 -8.64 5.51
C SER A 190 7.90 -9.87 5.21
N ASN A 191 8.71 -10.27 6.17
CA ASN A 191 9.31 -11.59 6.26
C ASN A 191 8.96 -12.16 7.63
N GLU A 192 7.80 -12.83 7.71
CA GLU A 192 7.24 -13.26 9.00
C GLU A 192 8.11 -14.33 9.67
N GLY A 193 8.80 -15.15 8.90
CA GLY A 193 9.71 -16.16 9.42
C GLY A 193 10.85 -15.60 10.25
N TYR A 194 11.25 -14.36 10.00
CA TYR A 194 12.33 -13.65 10.69
C TYR A 194 11.86 -12.44 11.51
N ASN A 195 10.54 -12.19 11.58
CA ASN A 195 9.94 -11.04 12.27
C ASN A 195 10.40 -9.70 11.72
N GLU A 196 10.48 -9.59 10.40
CA GLU A 196 11.07 -8.45 9.72
C GLU A 196 10.06 -7.70 8.86
N VAL A 197 10.24 -6.38 8.83
CA VAL A 197 9.61 -5.45 7.88
C VAL A 197 10.69 -4.91 6.98
N TRP A 198 10.49 -5.03 5.68
CA TRP A 198 11.44 -4.61 4.66
C TRP A 198 10.88 -3.43 3.89
N TRP A 199 11.70 -2.39 3.67
CA TRP A 199 11.43 -1.30 2.73
C TRP A 199 12.53 -1.25 1.70
N TYR A 200 12.14 -1.29 0.45
CA TYR A 200 13.02 -1.17 -0.70
C TYR A 200 12.86 0.23 -1.29
N TYR A 201 13.95 0.88 -1.64
CA TYR A 201 13.93 2.25 -2.15
C TYR A 201 15.03 2.51 -3.17
N VAL A 202 14.92 3.63 -3.90
CA VAL A 202 15.91 4.11 -4.85
C VAL A 202 16.85 5.07 -4.15
N SER A 203 18.17 4.84 -4.22
CA SER A 203 19.16 5.73 -3.65
C SER A 203 19.49 6.92 -4.57
N ASN A 204 20.02 8.00 -4.01
CA ASN A 204 20.59 9.10 -4.77
C ASN A 204 21.79 8.65 -5.63
N THR A 205 22.54 7.66 -5.17
CA THR A 205 23.64 7.06 -5.93
C THR A 205 23.12 6.37 -7.19
N GLU A 206 22.04 5.60 -7.10
CA GLU A 206 21.41 4.94 -8.25
C GLU A 206 20.89 5.94 -9.26
N VAL A 207 20.25 7.02 -8.81
CA VAL A 207 19.80 8.10 -9.71
C VAL A 207 20.96 8.71 -10.50
N ALA A 208 22.10 8.95 -9.83
CA ALA A 208 23.29 9.48 -10.49
C ALA A 208 23.90 8.50 -11.50
N LEU A 209 23.94 7.20 -11.18
CA LEU A 209 24.41 6.15 -12.07
C LEU A 209 23.49 5.96 -13.27
N ALA A 210 22.18 5.89 -13.04
CA ALA A 210 21.17 5.74 -14.08
C ALA A 210 21.24 6.89 -15.11
N ALA A 211 21.43 8.12 -14.62
CA ALA A 211 21.61 9.28 -15.49
C ALA A 211 22.87 9.19 -16.37
N GLN A 212 23.97 8.64 -15.85
CA GLN A 212 25.20 8.41 -16.62
C GLN A 212 25.03 7.30 -17.67
N GLU A 213 24.24 6.27 -17.36
CA GLU A 213 23.97 5.12 -18.21
C GLU A 213 22.78 5.35 -19.16
N ASN A 214 22.13 6.50 -19.08
CA ASN A 214 20.94 6.88 -19.87
C ASN A 214 19.81 5.85 -19.75
N ARG A 215 19.51 5.46 -18.52
CA ARG A 215 18.41 4.57 -18.14
C ARG A 215 17.58 5.16 -17.00
N ASP A 216 16.43 4.59 -16.73
CA ASP A 216 15.63 4.98 -15.58
C ASP A 216 16.21 4.39 -14.27
N PRO A 217 16.18 5.17 -13.17
CA PRO A 217 16.61 4.67 -11.87
C PRO A 217 15.64 3.63 -11.33
N THR A 218 16.18 2.56 -10.75
CA THR A 218 15.41 1.46 -10.15
C THR A 218 15.81 1.25 -8.70
N ILE A 219 15.00 0.51 -7.94
CA ILE A 219 15.29 0.15 -6.56
C ILE A 219 16.64 -0.57 -6.47
N ASP A 220 17.52 -0.07 -5.59
CA ASP A 220 18.87 -0.61 -5.37
C ASP A 220 19.22 -0.83 -3.89
N ARG A 221 18.40 -0.33 -2.98
CA ARG A 221 18.62 -0.36 -1.54
C ARG A 221 17.45 -0.98 -0.79
N TYR A 222 17.77 -1.48 0.40
CA TYR A 222 16.76 -1.88 1.38
C TYR A 222 17.12 -1.44 2.78
N VAL A 223 16.10 -1.31 3.61
CA VAL A 223 16.20 -1.20 5.07
C VAL A 223 15.22 -2.18 5.70
N ILE A 224 15.68 -2.85 6.76
CA ILE A 224 14.92 -3.85 7.51
C ILE A 224 14.73 -3.36 8.94
N TYR A 225 13.53 -3.58 9.46
CA TYR A 225 13.24 -3.48 10.87
C TYR A 225 12.82 -4.84 11.43
N ASN A 226 13.63 -5.42 12.30
CA ASN A 226 13.22 -6.59 13.09
C ASN A 226 12.32 -6.10 14.23
N HIS A 227 11.02 -6.39 14.15
CA HIS A 227 10.05 -5.85 15.10
C HIS A 227 10.05 -6.57 16.46
N LEU A 228 10.62 -7.77 16.55
CA LEU A 228 10.80 -8.52 17.79
C LEU A 228 12.02 -8.02 18.57
N GLU A 229 13.16 -7.92 17.90
CA GLU A 229 14.44 -7.53 18.49
C GLU A 229 14.65 -6.01 18.53
N ARG A 230 13.84 -5.25 17.75
CA ARG A 230 13.92 -3.79 17.57
C ARG A 230 15.26 -3.34 17.00
N LEU A 231 15.81 -4.13 16.11
CA LEU A 231 17.05 -3.85 15.41
C LEU A 231 16.80 -3.40 13.98
N TRP A 232 17.75 -2.65 13.46
CA TRP A 232 17.71 -2.12 12.10
C TRP A 232 18.89 -2.65 11.30
N TYR A 233 18.60 -3.06 10.06
CA TYR A 233 19.61 -3.48 9.09
C TYR A 233 19.37 -2.73 7.78
N TYR A 234 20.42 -2.62 6.96
CA TYR A 234 20.33 -2.03 5.64
C TYR A 234 21.32 -2.66 4.70
N GLY A 235 21.11 -2.55 3.41
CA GLY A 235 22.01 -3.06 2.40
C GLY A 235 21.56 -2.75 0.98
N ASN A 236 22.22 -3.41 0.03
CA ASN A 236 22.01 -3.22 -1.39
C ASN A 236 21.31 -4.45 -1.95
N MET A 237 20.16 -4.25 -2.57
CA MET A 237 19.44 -5.31 -3.24
C MET A 237 18.40 -4.69 -4.19
N ARG A 238 18.37 -5.15 -5.44
CA ARG A 238 17.38 -4.72 -6.43
C ARG A 238 16.16 -5.62 -6.35
N ARG A 239 15.11 -5.15 -5.69
CA ARG A 239 13.81 -5.83 -5.63
C ARG A 239 12.69 -4.81 -5.79
N THR A 240 11.91 -4.96 -6.83
CA THR A 240 10.80 -4.05 -7.17
C THR A 240 9.49 -4.46 -6.53
N PHE A 241 9.42 -5.68 -6.01
CA PHE A 241 8.25 -6.23 -5.31
C PHE A 241 8.70 -7.32 -4.34
N TRP A 242 8.00 -7.44 -3.21
CA TRP A 242 8.21 -8.48 -2.21
C TRP A 242 6.88 -9.06 -1.76
N LEU A 243 6.77 -10.37 -1.71
CA LEU A 243 5.59 -11.10 -1.23
C LEU A 243 6.04 -12.24 -0.31
N ASP A 244 5.67 -12.15 0.95
CA ASP A 244 5.66 -13.27 1.88
C ASP A 244 4.22 -13.78 2.00
N SER A 245 4.01 -15.04 1.70
CA SER A 245 2.69 -15.64 1.67
C SER A 245 2.74 -17.02 2.32
N PRO A 246 1.81 -17.34 3.22
CA PRO A 246 1.73 -18.68 3.83
C PRO A 246 1.42 -19.80 2.81
N LEU A 247 1.09 -19.46 1.58
CA LEU A 247 0.91 -20.41 0.47
C LEU A 247 2.24 -20.82 -0.18
N GLN A 248 3.33 -20.12 0.11
CA GLN A 248 4.66 -20.37 -0.42
C GLN A 248 5.62 -20.73 0.71
N SER A 249 6.53 -21.65 0.45
CA SER A 249 7.55 -22.04 1.43
C SER A 249 8.63 -20.98 1.64
N TYR A 250 8.77 -20.08 0.69
CA TYR A 250 9.79 -19.04 0.67
C TYR A 250 9.20 -17.72 0.17
N PRO A 251 9.64 -16.57 0.65
CA PRO A 251 9.25 -15.28 0.12
C PRO A 251 9.61 -15.16 -1.37
N LEU A 252 8.75 -14.50 -2.12
CA LEU A 252 8.93 -14.18 -3.53
C LEU A 252 9.29 -12.70 -3.69
N ALA A 253 10.23 -12.41 -4.56
CA ALA A 253 10.54 -11.05 -4.95
C ALA A 253 10.69 -10.93 -6.46
N ALA A 254 10.32 -9.78 -7.00
CA ALA A 254 10.56 -9.44 -8.39
C ALA A 254 11.89 -8.68 -8.51
N TYR A 255 12.68 -9.09 -9.50
CA TYR A 255 13.88 -8.41 -9.93
C TYR A 255 13.67 -7.91 -11.36
N GLY A 256 13.83 -6.61 -11.56
CA GLY A 256 13.87 -6.00 -12.89
C GLY A 256 15.28 -5.50 -13.18
N ASN A 257 15.81 -5.85 -14.34
CA ASN A 257 17.08 -5.35 -14.83
C ASN A 257 16.86 -4.65 -16.17
N ASP A 258 16.87 -3.34 -16.16
CA ASP A 258 16.69 -2.55 -17.38
C ASP A 258 17.86 -2.66 -18.37
N VAL A 259 19.04 -3.04 -17.88
CA VAL A 259 20.23 -3.19 -18.72
C VAL A 259 20.10 -4.41 -19.63
N ASP A 260 19.56 -5.53 -19.12
CA ASP A 260 19.45 -6.79 -19.85
C ASP A 260 18.00 -7.09 -20.27
N ALA A 261 17.06 -6.21 -19.97
CA ALA A 261 15.62 -6.38 -20.17
C ALA A 261 15.07 -7.70 -19.57
N THR A 262 15.73 -8.22 -18.52
CA THR A 262 15.32 -9.45 -17.85
C THR A 262 14.49 -9.12 -16.63
N ASN A 263 13.27 -9.66 -16.57
CA ASN A 263 12.40 -9.62 -15.41
C ASN A 263 12.31 -11.02 -14.84
N THR A 264 12.70 -11.18 -13.57
CA THR A 264 12.79 -12.50 -12.93
C THR A 264 12.03 -12.49 -11.60
N LEU A 265 11.34 -13.59 -11.32
CA LEU A 265 10.83 -13.88 -9.99
C LEU A 265 11.84 -14.75 -9.27
N LEU A 266 12.19 -14.33 -8.06
CA LEU A 266 13.18 -14.98 -7.22
C LEU A 266 12.54 -15.48 -5.93
N PHE A 267 12.92 -16.66 -5.51
CA PHE A 267 12.68 -17.13 -4.15
C PHE A 267 13.78 -16.60 -3.24
N HIS A 268 13.39 -15.98 -2.13
CA HIS A 268 14.31 -15.57 -1.07
C HIS A 268 14.36 -16.62 0.05
N GLU A 269 15.41 -16.55 0.89
CA GLU A 269 15.63 -17.49 1.98
C GLU A 269 15.77 -18.96 1.52
N ASN A 270 16.17 -19.17 0.28
CA ASN A 270 16.27 -20.48 -0.35
C ASN A 270 17.64 -20.66 -1.00
N GLY A 271 18.53 -21.45 -0.34
CA GLY A 271 19.86 -21.76 -0.86
C GLY A 271 20.98 -20.90 -0.28
N THR A 272 22.17 -21.02 -0.87
CA THR A 272 23.42 -20.40 -0.42
C THR A 272 24.12 -19.62 -1.54
N ASP A 273 23.45 -19.43 -2.66
CA ASP A 273 24.00 -18.76 -3.82
C ASP A 273 23.00 -17.74 -4.43
N ASP A 274 23.53 -16.84 -5.23
CA ASP A 274 22.73 -15.93 -6.04
C ASP A 274 22.34 -16.62 -7.36
N ALA A 275 21.13 -17.17 -7.39
CA ALA A 275 20.56 -17.81 -8.57
C ALA A 275 20.00 -16.80 -9.60
N ALA A 276 20.18 -15.50 -9.40
CA ALA A 276 19.71 -14.46 -10.32
C ALA A 276 20.50 -14.39 -11.64
N THR A 277 21.63 -15.07 -11.72
CA THR A 277 22.50 -15.10 -12.89
C THR A 277 22.59 -16.49 -13.49
N ALA A 278 22.99 -16.58 -14.78
CA ALA A 278 23.23 -17.85 -15.46
C ALA A 278 24.39 -18.68 -14.85
N SER A 279 25.20 -18.04 -14.00
CA SER A 279 26.30 -18.66 -13.26
C SER A 279 26.16 -18.26 -11.78
N PRO A 280 25.37 -19.02 -11.00
CA PRO A 280 25.18 -18.72 -9.59
C PRO A 280 26.49 -18.55 -8.83
N GLN A 281 26.60 -17.52 -8.03
CA GLN A 281 27.75 -17.26 -7.19
C GLN A 281 27.35 -17.46 -5.73
N PRO A 282 28.20 -18.12 -4.90
CA PRO A 282 27.93 -18.23 -3.48
C PRO A 282 27.85 -16.84 -2.82
N PHE A 283 26.98 -16.69 -1.84
CA PHE A 283 26.94 -15.47 -1.03
C PHE A 283 28.20 -15.38 -0.18
N ASP A 284 28.85 -14.22 -0.21
CA ASP A 284 29.92 -13.89 0.72
C ASP A 284 29.32 -13.61 2.10
N ALA A 285 29.44 -14.57 3.00
CA ALA A 285 29.04 -14.43 4.39
C ALA A 285 30.23 -14.07 5.27
N TYR A 286 30.27 -12.84 5.77
CA TYR A 286 31.35 -12.40 6.69
C TYR A 286 30.76 -11.54 7.81
N ILE A 287 31.48 -11.54 8.93
CA ILE A 287 31.22 -10.62 10.04
C ILE A 287 32.43 -9.70 10.15
N GLN A 288 32.18 -8.41 10.02
CA GLN A 288 33.21 -7.39 10.22
C GLN A 288 32.90 -6.61 11.49
N SER A 289 33.83 -6.66 12.46
CA SER A 289 33.75 -5.77 13.64
C SER A 289 34.28 -4.38 13.27
N SER A 290 33.83 -3.35 14.01
CA SER A 290 34.53 -2.06 13.97
C SER A 290 35.96 -2.21 14.47
N ASP A 291 36.87 -1.42 13.92
CA ASP A 291 38.20 -1.31 14.47
C ASP A 291 38.12 -0.81 15.93
N PHE A 292 38.83 -1.49 16.81
CA PHE A 292 38.99 -1.04 18.19
C PHE A 292 40.25 -0.14 18.24
N ASP A 293 40.01 1.15 18.48
CA ASP A 293 41.10 2.09 18.82
C ASP A 293 41.49 1.97 20.30
#